data_c8c12615cb93c157018ff3100293d1fb
#
_entry.id   c8c12615cb93c157018ff3100293d1fb
#
_cell.length_a   1.000
_cell.length_b   1.000
_cell.length_c   1.000
_cell.angle_alpha   90.00
_cell.angle_beta   90.00
_cell.angle_gamma   90.00
#
_symmetry.space_group_name_H-M   'P 1'
#
loop_
_entity.id
_entity.type
_entity.pdbx_description
1 polymer ?
#
loop_
_entity_poly.entity_id
_entity_poly.type
_entity_poly.pdbx_seq_one_letter_code
_entity_poly.pdbx_strand_id
1 'polypeptide(L)'
;MAPLTFDVPAEFDGQRLDRFLVSVLAEHSRSQIQKAIADGHVAVETGPRRGGPPAHGERSGGPLGPPVKPNLIVHEGDRVDVELPAPVATEVSGESLPLDILYQDSDVAVVNKPAGMVVHPGAGHGSGTLVNALLHHLTDLSGVGGELRPGIVHRLDRGTSGLMVVAKHDAAHHELARQFHDREVEKEYIGLVWGVVRAGRRIDAAIGRDRANRQKMSARAKHAREAVTRITRAHQLPGLTLCQVAIQTGRTHQIRVHLSAIGHPIVGDALYGGVHRRVAGDIRAVQRLERPFLHAARLLFTHPRDGRRMEFIARLPDDLQRVLDDLPGWKDRR
;
A
#
# COMPACT_ATOMS: atom_id res chain seq x y z
N MET A 1 31.51 0.84 11.09
CA MET A 1 31.61 -0.65 11.07
C MET A 1 32.56 -1.02 9.95
N ALA A 2 33.30 -2.15 10.07
CA ALA A 2 34.11 -2.63 8.95
C ALA A 2 33.16 -3.01 7.80
N PRO A 3 33.55 -2.77 6.51
CA PRO A 3 32.74 -3.17 5.38
C PRO A 3 32.57 -4.70 5.36
N LEU A 4 31.36 -5.14 5.07
CA LEU A 4 31.08 -6.55 4.78
C LEU A 4 31.55 -6.84 3.35
N THR A 5 32.30 -7.92 3.18
CA THR A 5 32.82 -8.32 1.88
C THR A 5 32.24 -9.67 1.49
N PHE A 6 31.75 -9.76 0.26
CA PHE A 6 31.19 -10.98 -0.32
C PHE A 6 31.86 -11.28 -1.66
N ASP A 7 32.38 -12.50 -1.84
CA ASP A 7 32.77 -12.99 -3.14
C ASP A 7 31.55 -13.62 -3.83
N VAL A 8 31.32 -13.31 -5.09
CA VAL A 8 30.18 -13.82 -5.86
C VAL A 8 30.42 -15.25 -6.27
N PRO A 9 29.68 -16.24 -5.74
CA PRO A 9 29.85 -17.64 -6.12
C PRO A 9 29.18 -17.94 -7.46
N ALA A 10 29.55 -19.08 -8.08
CA ALA A 10 29.09 -19.50 -9.40
C ALA A 10 27.57 -19.55 -9.57
N GLU A 11 26.84 -19.86 -8.51
CA GLU A 11 25.34 -19.91 -8.52
C GLU A 11 24.67 -18.54 -8.74
N PHE A 12 25.41 -17.45 -8.53
CA PHE A 12 24.94 -16.09 -8.75
C PHE A 12 25.50 -15.44 -10.00
N ASP A 13 26.25 -16.20 -10.83
CA ASP A 13 26.79 -15.69 -12.10
C ASP A 13 25.67 -15.18 -13.01
N GLY A 14 25.85 -13.97 -13.57
CA GLY A 14 24.85 -13.32 -14.42
C GLY A 14 23.63 -12.77 -13.70
N GLN A 15 23.61 -12.77 -12.37
CA GLN A 15 22.53 -12.18 -11.60
C GLN A 15 22.71 -10.67 -11.39
N ARG A 16 21.62 -10.02 -11.01
CA ARG A 16 21.63 -8.59 -10.64
C ARG A 16 22.19 -8.41 -9.23
N LEU A 17 23.01 -7.37 -9.05
CA LEU A 17 23.60 -7.00 -7.78
C LEU A 17 22.56 -6.87 -6.64
N ASP A 18 21.41 -6.22 -6.91
CA ASP A 18 20.36 -6.08 -5.90
C ASP A 18 19.75 -7.41 -5.46
N ARG A 19 19.73 -8.43 -6.33
CA ARG A 19 19.23 -9.77 -5.99
C ARG A 19 20.27 -10.59 -5.23
N PHE A 20 21.51 -10.53 -5.67
CA PHE A 20 22.61 -11.16 -4.97
C PHE A 20 22.69 -10.67 -3.52
N LEU A 21 22.70 -9.34 -3.32
CA LEU A 21 22.78 -8.77 -1.98
C LEU A 21 21.57 -9.10 -1.09
N VAL A 22 20.37 -9.22 -1.65
CA VAL A 22 19.19 -9.68 -0.89
C VAL A 22 19.37 -11.11 -0.38
N SER A 23 20.06 -11.98 -1.11
CA SER A 23 20.26 -13.37 -0.69
C SER A 23 21.31 -13.52 0.41
N VAL A 24 22.35 -12.65 0.41
CA VAL A 24 23.43 -12.72 1.40
C VAL A 24 23.23 -11.81 2.61
N LEU A 25 22.32 -10.82 2.52
CA LEU A 25 21.97 -9.88 3.58
C LEU A 25 20.49 -10.09 4.00
N ALA A 26 20.19 -11.28 4.54
CA ALA A 26 18.81 -11.71 4.84
C ALA A 26 18.04 -10.77 5.80
N GLU A 27 18.75 -10.02 6.65
CA GLU A 27 18.15 -9.06 7.58
C GLU A 27 17.73 -7.73 6.93
N HIS A 28 18.09 -7.52 5.64
CA HIS A 28 17.83 -6.26 4.94
C HIS A 28 16.80 -6.43 3.83
N SER A 29 15.83 -5.52 3.80
CA SER A 29 14.84 -5.50 2.71
C SER A 29 15.48 -5.08 1.38
N ARG A 30 14.92 -5.55 0.26
CA ARG A 30 15.38 -5.17 -1.08
C ARG A 30 15.42 -3.64 -1.28
N SER A 31 14.49 -2.89 -0.70
CA SER A 31 14.46 -1.43 -0.79
C SER A 31 15.61 -0.78 -0.03
N GLN A 32 16.00 -1.31 1.13
CA GLN A 32 17.18 -0.85 1.88
C GLN A 32 18.46 -1.11 1.08
N ILE A 33 18.60 -2.31 0.50
CA ILE A 33 19.74 -2.65 -0.35
C ILE A 33 19.83 -1.75 -1.59
N GLN A 34 18.71 -1.53 -2.29
CA GLN A 34 18.69 -0.64 -3.45
C GLN A 34 19.04 0.82 -3.07
N LYS A 35 18.61 1.27 -1.89
CA LYS A 35 18.99 2.58 -1.36
C LYS A 35 20.48 2.63 -1.04
N ALA A 36 21.02 1.64 -0.34
CA ALA A 36 22.45 1.56 -0.03
C ALA A 36 23.33 1.59 -1.30
N ILE A 37 22.92 0.88 -2.35
CA ILE A 37 23.60 0.92 -3.65
C ILE A 37 23.52 2.34 -4.26
N ALA A 38 22.36 2.96 -4.24
CA ALA A 38 22.15 4.30 -4.82
C ALA A 38 22.90 5.39 -4.07
N ASP A 39 23.01 5.25 -2.75
CA ASP A 39 23.72 6.18 -1.85
C ASP A 39 25.26 5.97 -1.85
N GLY A 40 25.75 4.97 -2.63
CA GLY A 40 27.19 4.72 -2.79
C GLY A 40 27.84 3.87 -1.69
N HIS A 41 27.03 3.16 -0.89
CA HIS A 41 27.48 2.26 0.18
C HIS A 41 27.85 0.85 -0.31
N VAL A 42 27.85 0.62 -1.62
CA VAL A 42 28.20 -0.67 -2.22
C VAL A 42 29.24 -0.45 -3.31
N ALA A 43 30.32 -1.19 -3.23
CA ALA A 43 31.35 -1.25 -4.27
C ALA A 43 31.45 -2.65 -4.86
N VAL A 44 31.75 -2.73 -6.15
CA VAL A 44 31.99 -4.01 -6.85
C VAL A 44 33.35 -3.95 -7.51
N GLU A 45 34.19 -4.91 -7.18
CA GLU A 45 35.51 -5.14 -7.81
C GLU A 45 35.39 -6.35 -8.74
N THR A 46 35.71 -6.14 -9.99
CA THR A 46 35.59 -7.20 -11.01
C THR A 46 36.68 -8.24 -10.84
N GLY A 47 36.29 -9.48 -10.61
CA GLY A 47 37.20 -10.61 -10.50
C GLY A 47 37.80 -11.10 -11.84
N PRO A 48 38.78 -11.98 -11.81
CA PRO A 48 39.40 -12.57 -13.02
C PRO A 48 38.36 -13.42 -13.76
N ARG A 49 38.05 -13.06 -15.00
CA ARG A 49 37.08 -13.79 -15.83
C ARG A 49 37.76 -14.98 -16.51
N ARG A 50 37.12 -16.18 -16.54
CA ARG A 50 37.59 -17.34 -17.27
C ARG A 50 37.72 -17.00 -18.76
N GLY A 51 38.99 -16.98 -19.28
CA GLY A 51 39.30 -16.84 -20.72
C GLY A 51 39.46 -15.40 -21.22
N GLY A 52 39.48 -14.39 -20.34
CA GLY A 52 39.78 -12.98 -20.67
C GLY A 52 41.21 -12.59 -20.27
N PRO A 53 41.76 -11.46 -20.79
CA PRO A 53 42.99 -10.89 -20.26
C PRO A 53 42.83 -10.59 -18.77
N PRO A 54 43.93 -10.61 -17.98
CA PRO A 54 43.85 -10.32 -16.54
C PRO A 54 43.15 -8.97 -16.36
N ALA A 55 41.95 -9.00 -15.75
CA ALA A 55 41.26 -7.81 -15.39
C ALA A 55 42.10 -7.10 -14.34
N HIS A 56 42.58 -5.90 -14.66
CA HIS A 56 43.00 -4.97 -13.63
C HIS A 56 41.74 -4.62 -12.87
N GLY A 57 41.66 -5.04 -11.59
CA GLY A 57 40.46 -4.89 -10.76
C GLY A 57 39.90 -3.47 -10.81
N GLU A 58 38.98 -3.24 -11.73
CA GLU A 58 38.24 -1.97 -11.77
C GLU A 58 37.22 -1.98 -10.64
N ARG A 59 37.48 -1.19 -9.64
CA ARG A 59 36.57 -0.98 -8.52
C ARG A 59 35.49 0.05 -8.92
N SER A 60 34.26 -0.37 -8.96
CA SER A 60 33.10 0.50 -9.25
C SER A 60 32.22 0.62 -8.01
N GLY A 61 31.95 1.87 -7.60
CA GLY A 61 31.10 2.19 -6.45
C GLY A 61 31.88 2.49 -5.16
N GLY A 62 31.18 3.00 -4.15
CA GLY A 62 31.74 3.43 -2.89
C GLY A 62 32.45 4.79 -2.94
N PRO A 63 33.10 5.22 -1.83
CA PRO A 63 33.70 6.57 -1.73
C PRO A 63 34.86 6.81 -2.70
N LEU A 64 35.32 5.79 -3.43
CA LEU A 64 36.50 5.86 -4.31
C LEU A 64 36.23 5.38 -5.75
N GLY A 65 34.98 5.15 -6.17
CA GLY A 65 34.64 4.68 -7.51
C GLY A 65 33.32 5.23 -8.06
N PRO A 66 33.06 5.10 -9.39
CA PRO A 66 31.82 5.54 -9.98
C PRO A 66 30.62 4.77 -9.36
N PRO A 67 29.46 5.42 -9.17
CA PRO A 67 28.31 4.79 -8.52
C PRO A 67 27.80 3.59 -9.32
N VAL A 68 27.61 2.47 -8.64
CA VAL A 68 27.01 1.27 -9.23
C VAL A 68 25.48 1.37 -9.28
N LYS A 69 24.86 0.66 -10.23
CA LYS A 69 23.39 0.62 -10.33
C LYS A 69 22.86 -0.68 -9.71
N PRO A 70 21.66 -0.66 -9.10
CA PRO A 70 21.05 -1.88 -8.53
C PRO A 70 20.87 -3.03 -9.51
N ASN A 71 20.78 -2.74 -10.79
CA ASN A 71 20.65 -3.71 -11.87
C ASN A 71 21.98 -4.11 -12.52
N LEU A 72 23.14 -3.70 -11.96
CA LEU A 72 24.44 -4.20 -12.38
C LEU A 72 24.43 -5.73 -12.34
N ILE A 73 25.00 -6.36 -13.35
CA ILE A 73 25.16 -7.82 -13.40
C ILE A 73 26.46 -8.17 -12.72
N VAL A 74 26.41 -9.06 -11.74
CA VAL A 74 27.58 -9.60 -11.06
C VAL A 74 27.95 -10.95 -11.66
N HIS A 75 29.24 -11.30 -11.61
CA HIS A 75 29.77 -12.54 -12.16
C HIS A 75 30.56 -13.32 -11.10
N GLU A 76 30.71 -14.62 -11.33
CA GLU A 76 31.57 -15.48 -10.49
C GLU A 76 32.95 -14.85 -10.30
N GLY A 77 33.39 -14.76 -9.05
CA GLY A 77 34.68 -14.18 -8.68
C GLY A 77 34.68 -12.65 -8.52
N ASP A 78 33.58 -11.94 -8.81
CA ASP A 78 33.45 -10.54 -8.44
C ASP A 78 33.42 -10.41 -6.92
N ARG A 79 34.03 -9.34 -6.40
CA ARG A 79 34.02 -9.01 -4.97
C ARG A 79 33.11 -7.82 -4.72
N VAL A 80 32.18 -7.98 -3.79
CA VAL A 80 31.22 -6.96 -3.43
C VAL A 80 31.46 -6.50 -1.99
N ASP A 81 31.89 -5.26 -1.83
CA ASP A 81 32.05 -4.61 -0.53
C ASP A 81 30.80 -3.80 -0.20
N VAL A 82 30.26 -3.98 0.99
CA VAL A 82 29.05 -3.32 1.46
C VAL A 82 29.32 -2.62 2.78
N GLU A 83 29.21 -1.30 2.82
CA GLU A 83 29.28 -0.50 4.02
C GLU A 83 27.87 0.01 4.34
N LEU A 84 27.09 -0.79 5.05
CA LEU A 84 25.77 -0.34 5.48
C LEU A 84 25.94 0.68 6.61
N PRO A 85 25.47 1.93 6.43
CA PRO A 85 25.42 2.86 7.52
C PRO A 85 24.58 2.24 8.64
N ALA A 86 24.99 2.46 9.89
CA ALA A 86 24.15 2.11 11.02
C ALA A 86 22.72 2.62 10.71
N PRO A 87 21.67 1.84 10.99
CA PRO A 87 20.32 2.31 10.79
C PRO A 87 20.21 3.67 11.45
N VAL A 88 20.07 4.73 10.65
CA VAL A 88 19.62 6.00 11.17
C VAL A 88 18.20 5.67 11.57
N ALA A 89 17.99 5.51 12.88
CA ALA A 89 16.68 5.35 13.44
C ALA A 89 15.89 6.60 12.99
N THR A 90 15.16 6.45 11.90
CA THR A 90 14.09 7.37 11.58
C THR A 90 13.02 6.96 12.58
N GLU A 91 13.21 7.36 13.85
CA GLU A 91 12.25 7.09 14.90
C GLU A 91 10.94 7.71 14.48
N VAL A 92 10.06 6.86 13.96
CA VAL A 92 8.68 7.25 13.78
C VAL A 92 8.11 7.36 15.19
N SER A 93 8.05 8.58 15.69
CA SER A 93 7.54 8.85 17.04
C SER A 93 6.03 8.70 17.10
N GLY A 94 5.52 8.25 18.25
CA GLY A 94 4.09 8.25 18.54
C GLY A 94 3.56 9.69 18.63
N GLU A 95 2.41 9.94 18.02
CA GLU A 95 1.72 11.23 18.07
C GLU A 95 0.31 11.05 18.62
N SER A 96 -0.11 11.96 19.52
CA SER A 96 -1.46 11.98 20.11
C SER A 96 -2.49 12.46 19.08
N LEU A 97 -2.74 11.62 18.07
CA LEU A 97 -3.74 11.87 17.05
C LEU A 97 -5.03 11.10 17.37
N PRO A 98 -6.22 11.70 17.16
CA PRO A 98 -7.48 10.99 17.35
C PRO A 98 -7.55 9.74 16.48
N LEU A 99 -7.79 8.58 17.12
CA LEU A 99 -7.93 7.29 16.45
C LEU A 99 -9.06 6.49 17.11
N ASP A 100 -10.02 6.07 16.30
CA ASP A 100 -11.13 5.21 16.72
C ASP A 100 -10.66 3.75 16.68
N ILE A 101 -10.42 3.15 17.86
CA ILE A 101 -10.01 1.76 18.04
C ILE A 101 -11.26 0.94 18.40
N LEU A 102 -11.79 0.20 17.44
CA LEU A 102 -13.02 -0.58 17.60
C LEU A 102 -12.81 -1.89 18.39
N TYR A 103 -11.60 -2.42 18.32
CA TYR A 103 -11.23 -3.65 19.01
C TYR A 103 -9.72 -3.68 19.26
N GLN A 104 -9.33 -4.28 20.37
CA GLN A 104 -7.93 -4.53 20.70
C GLN A 104 -7.83 -5.75 21.64
N ASP A 105 -6.85 -6.61 21.37
CA ASP A 105 -6.39 -7.65 22.28
C ASP A 105 -4.86 -7.73 22.31
N SER A 106 -4.26 -8.87 22.69
CA SER A 106 -2.81 -9.07 22.71
C SER A 106 -2.20 -9.22 21.31
N ASP A 107 -2.98 -9.58 20.28
CA ASP A 107 -2.49 -9.96 18.97
C ASP A 107 -2.79 -8.93 17.89
N VAL A 108 -3.96 -8.33 17.96
CA VAL A 108 -4.46 -7.43 16.92
C VAL A 108 -5.13 -6.20 17.48
N ALA A 109 -5.16 -5.14 16.69
CA ALA A 109 -6.07 -4.03 16.87
C ALA A 109 -6.85 -3.80 15.58
N VAL A 110 -8.15 -3.41 15.70
CA VAL A 110 -8.98 -3.00 14.56
C VAL A 110 -9.34 -1.54 14.74
N VAL A 111 -8.97 -0.75 13.77
CA VAL A 111 -9.16 0.70 13.81
C VAL A 111 -10.04 1.19 12.68
N ASN A 112 -10.78 2.27 12.93
CA ASN A 112 -11.53 3.00 11.93
C ASN A 112 -10.74 4.25 11.52
N LYS A 113 -9.94 4.12 10.45
CA LYS A 113 -9.06 5.21 9.98
C LYS A 113 -9.89 6.39 9.47
N PRO A 114 -9.66 7.62 9.94
CA PRO A 114 -10.30 8.79 9.37
C PRO A 114 -9.80 9.06 7.93
N ALA A 115 -10.62 9.75 7.15
CA ALA A 115 -10.17 10.31 5.87
C ALA A 115 -9.14 11.43 6.10
N GLY A 116 -8.27 11.67 5.13
CA GLY A 116 -7.19 12.66 5.24
C GLY A 116 -5.89 12.11 5.83
N MET A 117 -5.96 11.09 6.68
CA MET A 117 -4.81 10.45 7.32
C MET A 117 -4.13 9.45 6.35
N VAL A 118 -2.82 9.59 6.16
CA VAL A 118 -1.97 8.63 5.45
C VAL A 118 -1.64 7.46 6.38
N VAL A 119 -1.48 6.24 5.85
CA VAL A 119 -1.27 5.04 6.68
C VAL A 119 0.13 5.03 7.30
N HIS A 120 1.18 5.31 6.54
CA HIS A 120 2.58 5.24 7.00
C HIS A 120 3.40 6.39 6.45
N PRO A 121 4.47 6.81 7.13
CA PRO A 121 5.37 7.84 6.66
C PRO A 121 5.93 7.53 5.27
N GLY A 122 6.14 8.57 4.48
CA GLY A 122 6.66 8.47 3.12
C GLY A 122 6.98 9.84 2.52
N ALA A 123 7.32 9.89 1.25
CA ALA A 123 7.65 11.14 0.57
C ALA A 123 6.54 12.19 0.74
N GLY A 124 6.85 13.30 1.39
CA GLY A 124 5.92 14.41 1.67
C GLY A 124 5.05 14.27 2.92
N HIS A 125 5.18 13.19 3.69
CA HIS A 125 4.45 12.95 4.95
C HIS A 125 5.34 12.22 5.94
N GLY A 126 6.15 12.94 6.71
CA GLY A 126 7.03 12.38 7.73
C GLY A 126 6.32 12.09 9.06
N SER A 127 5.17 12.74 9.30
CA SER A 127 4.41 12.73 10.56
C SER A 127 2.91 12.77 10.26
N GLY A 128 2.07 12.73 11.28
CA GLY A 128 0.61 12.80 11.15
C GLY A 128 -0.03 11.57 10.49
N THR A 129 0.63 10.41 10.55
CA THR A 129 0.17 9.19 9.89
C THR A 129 -0.54 8.25 10.87
N LEU A 130 -1.23 7.23 10.33
CA LEU A 130 -1.83 6.19 11.17
C LEU A 130 -0.78 5.48 12.03
N VAL A 131 0.43 5.26 11.50
CA VAL A 131 1.53 4.65 12.27
C VAL A 131 1.91 5.52 13.47
N ASN A 132 2.00 6.85 13.32
CA ASN A 132 2.26 7.75 14.44
C ASN A 132 1.16 7.67 15.51
N ALA A 133 -0.11 7.63 15.09
CA ALA A 133 -1.23 7.45 16.01
C ALA A 133 -1.18 6.08 16.72
N LEU A 134 -0.91 5.00 15.99
CA LEU A 134 -0.81 3.65 16.54
C LEU A 134 0.32 3.53 17.57
N LEU A 135 1.50 4.10 17.30
CA LEU A 135 2.64 4.12 18.24
C LEU A 135 2.34 4.90 19.54
N HIS A 136 1.42 5.87 19.48
CA HIS A 136 0.96 6.57 20.67
C HIS A 136 -0.06 5.77 21.48
N HIS A 137 -1.01 5.14 20.79
CA HIS A 137 -2.14 4.46 21.43
C HIS A 137 -1.87 2.99 21.80
N LEU A 138 -0.91 2.34 21.11
CA LEU A 138 -0.56 0.93 21.29
C LEU A 138 0.91 0.79 21.69
N THR A 139 1.18 0.09 22.78
CA THR A 139 2.54 -0.03 23.34
C THR A 139 3.38 -1.14 22.75
N ASP A 140 2.75 -2.10 22.04
CA ASP A 140 3.32 -3.38 21.62
C ASP A 140 3.02 -3.68 20.14
N LEU A 141 3.45 -2.78 19.24
CA LEU A 141 3.29 -2.98 17.79
C LEU A 141 4.41 -3.86 17.22
N SER A 142 4.02 -4.73 16.27
CA SER A 142 4.96 -5.55 15.50
C SER A 142 6.02 -4.72 14.80
N GLY A 143 7.29 -5.06 15.01
CA GLY A 143 8.43 -4.47 14.29
C GLY A 143 8.61 -5.02 12.87
N VAL A 144 7.91 -6.09 12.50
CA VAL A 144 7.93 -6.66 11.15
C VAL A 144 7.39 -5.65 10.14
N GLY A 145 8.08 -5.48 9.05
CA GLY A 145 7.76 -4.43 8.06
C GLY A 145 8.72 -3.24 8.14
N GLY A 146 9.63 -3.24 9.12
CA GLY A 146 10.67 -2.24 9.34
C GLY A 146 10.15 -1.02 10.12
N GLU A 147 11.06 -0.17 10.54
CA GLU A 147 10.82 1.01 11.39
C GLU A 147 9.72 1.96 10.90
N LEU A 148 9.43 1.95 9.60
CA LEU A 148 8.44 2.86 9.01
C LEU A 148 7.02 2.28 8.92
N ARG A 149 6.78 1.00 9.28
CA ARG A 149 5.48 0.34 9.08
C ARG A 149 5.10 -0.64 10.18
N PRO A 150 5.34 -0.35 11.45
CA PRO A 150 5.06 -1.29 12.52
C PRO A 150 3.59 -1.74 12.48
N GLY A 151 3.38 -3.05 12.50
CA GLY A 151 2.07 -3.69 12.55
C GLY A 151 1.18 -3.57 11.30
N ILE A 152 1.61 -2.88 10.24
CA ILE A 152 0.79 -2.61 9.04
C ILE A 152 0.85 -3.77 8.06
N VAL A 153 -0.26 -4.50 7.88
CA VAL A 153 -0.41 -5.61 6.93
C VAL A 153 -1.18 -5.24 5.65
N HIS A 154 -1.94 -4.15 5.67
CA HIS A 154 -2.62 -3.60 4.50
C HIS A 154 -2.78 -2.08 4.60
N ARG A 155 -3.38 -1.46 3.59
CA ARG A 155 -3.51 0.00 3.57
C ARG A 155 -4.82 0.48 2.95
N LEU A 156 -5.24 1.68 3.35
CA LEU A 156 -6.25 2.49 2.69
C LEU A 156 -5.58 3.73 2.06
N ASP A 157 -6.21 4.29 1.05
CA ASP A 157 -5.78 5.58 0.48
C ASP A 157 -6.02 6.72 1.48
N ARG A 158 -5.30 7.83 1.34
CA ARG A 158 -5.42 9.01 2.20
C ARG A 158 -6.88 9.48 2.34
N GLY A 159 -7.60 9.61 1.20
CA GLY A 159 -9.00 10.07 1.17
C GLY A 159 -10.04 8.99 1.51
N THR A 160 -9.64 7.74 1.68
CA THR A 160 -10.52 6.63 2.06
C THR A 160 -10.54 6.48 3.58
N SER A 161 -11.73 6.45 4.16
CA SER A 161 -11.95 6.14 5.58
C SER A 161 -12.31 4.68 5.79
N GLY A 162 -12.27 4.20 7.04
CA GLY A 162 -12.82 2.90 7.43
C GLY A 162 -11.84 1.92 8.03
N LEU A 163 -12.25 0.68 8.05
CA LEU A 163 -11.65 -0.40 8.83
C LEU A 163 -10.26 -0.81 8.35
N MET A 164 -9.36 -0.94 9.31
CA MET A 164 -8.04 -1.57 9.14
C MET A 164 -7.73 -2.46 10.33
N VAL A 165 -7.12 -3.63 10.06
CA VAL A 165 -6.51 -4.49 11.09
C VAL A 165 -5.01 -4.23 11.15
N VAL A 166 -4.48 -4.21 12.37
CA VAL A 166 -3.09 -3.97 12.72
C VAL A 166 -2.59 -5.11 13.58
N ALA A 167 -1.39 -5.62 13.32
CA ALA A 167 -0.74 -6.64 14.12
C ALA A 167 0.02 -6.01 15.29
N LYS A 168 -0.09 -6.59 16.49
CA LYS A 168 0.61 -6.09 17.68
C LYS A 168 1.98 -6.73 17.89
N HIS A 169 2.22 -7.91 17.33
CA HIS A 169 3.51 -8.61 17.37
C HIS A 169 3.78 -9.38 16.08
N ASP A 170 5.01 -9.88 15.92
CA ASP A 170 5.51 -10.43 14.66
C ASP A 170 4.77 -11.69 14.21
N ALA A 171 4.41 -12.59 15.14
CA ALA A 171 3.65 -13.79 14.80
C ALA A 171 2.26 -13.44 14.23
N ALA A 172 1.56 -12.48 14.84
CA ALA A 172 0.28 -11.97 14.33
C ALA A 172 0.46 -11.26 12.96
N HIS A 173 1.56 -10.53 12.77
CA HIS A 173 1.87 -9.89 11.50
C HIS A 173 2.05 -10.91 10.37
N HIS A 174 2.85 -11.96 10.60
CA HIS A 174 3.08 -13.00 9.61
C HIS A 174 1.78 -13.72 9.23
N GLU A 175 0.97 -14.09 10.21
CA GLU A 175 -0.28 -14.78 9.94
C GLU A 175 -1.31 -13.91 9.23
N LEU A 176 -1.49 -12.65 9.64
CA LEU A 176 -2.36 -11.73 8.92
C LEU A 176 -1.84 -11.44 7.51
N ALA A 177 -0.53 -11.25 7.33
CA ALA A 177 0.07 -11.05 6.01
C ALA A 177 -0.17 -12.26 5.09
N ARG A 178 -0.11 -13.50 5.62
CA ARG A 178 -0.49 -14.72 4.91
C ARG A 178 -1.96 -14.66 4.46
N GLN A 179 -2.89 -14.36 5.37
CA GLN A 179 -4.32 -14.27 5.03
C GLN A 179 -4.60 -13.22 3.94
N PHE A 180 -3.92 -12.06 3.98
CA PHE A 180 -4.02 -11.06 2.90
C PHE A 180 -3.42 -11.56 1.58
N HIS A 181 -2.30 -12.28 1.63
CA HIS A 181 -1.65 -12.88 0.46
C HIS A 181 -2.55 -13.94 -0.19
N ASP A 182 -3.12 -14.82 0.61
CA ASP A 182 -3.96 -15.94 0.20
C ASP A 182 -5.41 -15.52 -0.11
N ARG A 183 -5.71 -14.23 0.06
CA ARG A 183 -7.02 -13.62 -0.21
C ARG A 183 -8.15 -14.16 0.69
N GLU A 184 -7.82 -14.58 1.90
CA GLU A 184 -8.76 -15.07 2.90
C GLU A 184 -9.51 -13.94 3.63
N VAL A 185 -8.95 -12.72 3.61
CA VAL A 185 -9.55 -11.53 4.24
C VAL A 185 -10.62 -10.94 3.34
N GLU A 186 -11.88 -10.90 3.82
CA GLU A 186 -12.98 -10.26 3.11
C GLU A 186 -13.03 -8.76 3.44
N LYS A 187 -13.18 -7.94 2.41
CA LYS A 187 -13.25 -6.47 2.52
C LYS A 187 -14.39 -5.94 1.68
N GLU A 188 -15.29 -5.19 2.31
CA GLU A 188 -16.36 -4.50 1.60
C GLU A 188 -16.29 -3.00 1.84
N TYR A 189 -16.55 -2.26 0.78
CA TYR A 189 -16.53 -0.81 0.75
C TYR A 189 -17.90 -0.28 0.37
N ILE A 190 -18.25 0.88 0.91
CA ILE A 190 -19.37 1.68 0.42
C ILE A 190 -18.79 2.79 -0.44
N GLY A 191 -19.29 2.93 -1.66
CA GLY A 191 -18.88 3.96 -2.61
C GLY A 191 -20.07 4.55 -3.34
N LEU A 192 -20.10 5.88 -3.50
CA LEU A 192 -21.06 6.58 -4.34
C LEU A 192 -20.41 6.88 -5.69
N VAL A 193 -21.04 6.49 -6.79
CA VAL A 193 -20.49 6.63 -8.14
C VAL A 193 -21.43 7.40 -9.06
N TRP A 194 -20.87 8.02 -10.08
CA TRP A 194 -21.65 8.67 -11.13
C TRP A 194 -22.31 7.66 -12.08
N GLY A 195 -23.56 7.95 -12.44
CA GLY A 195 -24.33 7.15 -13.36
C GLY A 195 -24.90 5.86 -12.75
N VAL A 196 -25.42 4.99 -13.61
CA VAL A 196 -26.15 3.78 -13.22
C VAL A 196 -25.25 2.57 -13.33
N VAL A 197 -24.98 1.93 -12.20
CA VAL A 197 -24.22 0.68 -12.12
C VAL A 197 -25.12 -0.43 -11.55
N ARG A 198 -25.01 -1.63 -12.08
CA ARG A 198 -25.81 -2.78 -11.62
C ARG A 198 -25.02 -3.65 -10.63
N ALA A 199 -25.73 -4.22 -9.66
CA ALA A 199 -25.18 -5.25 -8.79
C ALA A 199 -24.75 -6.48 -9.61
N GLY A 200 -23.82 -7.26 -9.06
CA GLY A 200 -23.26 -8.46 -9.70
C GLY A 200 -22.12 -8.16 -10.68
N ARG A 201 -21.87 -6.90 -11.06
CA ARG A 201 -20.80 -6.55 -11.98
C ARG A 201 -19.43 -6.86 -11.38
N ARG A 202 -18.64 -7.67 -12.11
CA ARG A 202 -17.24 -7.97 -11.84
C ARG A 202 -16.35 -7.14 -12.77
N ILE A 203 -15.31 -6.53 -12.23
CA ILE A 203 -14.28 -5.81 -12.97
C ILE A 203 -12.98 -6.56 -12.71
N ASP A 204 -12.45 -7.17 -13.78
CA ASP A 204 -11.22 -7.95 -13.76
C ASP A 204 -10.24 -7.27 -14.72
N ALA A 205 -9.44 -6.37 -14.19
CA ALA A 205 -8.52 -5.58 -14.99
C ALA A 205 -7.24 -5.30 -14.18
N ALA A 206 -6.13 -5.76 -14.70
CA ALA A 206 -4.84 -5.56 -14.03
C ALA A 206 -4.51 -4.07 -13.87
N ILE A 207 -3.90 -3.69 -12.73
CA ILE A 207 -3.60 -2.30 -12.39
C ILE A 207 -2.08 -2.11 -12.28
N GLY A 208 -1.58 -1.07 -12.90
CA GLY A 208 -0.20 -0.63 -12.82
C GLY A 208 -0.09 0.89 -12.75
N ARG A 209 1.13 1.42 -12.64
CA ARG A 209 1.38 2.86 -12.58
C ARG A 209 1.09 3.52 -13.93
N ASP A 210 0.38 4.65 -13.90
CA ASP A 210 0.14 5.44 -15.11
C ASP A 210 1.46 6.04 -15.63
N ARG A 211 1.65 6.06 -16.97
CA ARG A 211 2.88 6.54 -17.59
C ARG A 211 2.99 8.06 -17.62
N ALA A 212 1.86 8.72 -17.84
CA ALA A 212 1.80 10.17 -17.98
C ALA A 212 1.68 10.88 -16.65
N ASN A 213 1.05 10.24 -15.65
CA ASN A 213 0.83 10.83 -14.33
C ASN A 213 1.27 9.88 -13.22
N ARG A 214 2.42 10.20 -12.59
CA ARG A 214 3.01 9.37 -11.50
C ARG A 214 2.13 9.23 -10.26
N GLN A 215 1.16 10.11 -10.05
CA GLN A 215 0.20 10.03 -8.95
C GLN A 215 -0.96 9.07 -9.24
N LYS A 216 -1.16 8.69 -10.52
CA LYS A 216 -2.23 7.81 -10.96
C LYS A 216 -1.79 6.35 -11.09
N MET A 217 -2.77 5.49 -10.89
CA MET A 217 -2.74 4.10 -11.35
C MET A 217 -3.65 3.97 -12.57
N SER A 218 -3.44 2.95 -13.39
CA SER A 218 -4.18 2.75 -14.64
C SER A 218 -4.44 1.26 -14.88
N ALA A 219 -5.64 0.95 -15.36
CA ALA A 219 -5.99 -0.38 -15.88
C ALA A 219 -5.41 -0.68 -17.29
N ARG A 220 -4.68 0.29 -17.88
CA ARG A 220 -4.02 0.17 -19.19
C ARG A 220 -2.49 0.20 -19.08
N ALA A 221 -1.93 -0.01 -17.90
CA ALA A 221 -0.49 0.05 -17.67
C ALA A 221 0.22 -1.18 -18.26
N LYS A 222 1.45 -1.01 -18.80
CA LYS A 222 2.24 -2.14 -19.35
C LYS A 222 2.67 -3.15 -18.28
N HIS A 223 3.07 -2.67 -17.11
CA HIS A 223 3.46 -3.50 -15.97
C HIS A 223 2.35 -3.42 -14.92
N ALA A 224 1.33 -4.23 -15.13
CA ALA A 224 0.14 -4.28 -14.29
C ALA A 224 0.10 -5.59 -13.49
N ARG A 225 -0.53 -5.55 -12.32
CA ARG A 225 -0.79 -6.71 -11.45
C ARG A 225 -2.27 -6.98 -11.42
N GLU A 226 -2.63 -8.26 -11.36
CA GLU A 226 -4.01 -8.71 -11.23
C GLU A 226 -4.78 -7.92 -10.17
N ALA A 227 -5.98 -7.49 -10.53
CA ALA A 227 -6.88 -6.78 -9.66
C ALA A 227 -8.33 -7.14 -9.98
N VAL A 228 -9.09 -7.52 -8.95
CA VAL A 228 -10.49 -7.95 -9.09
C VAL A 228 -11.36 -7.17 -8.10
N THR A 229 -12.38 -6.51 -8.63
CA THR A 229 -13.40 -5.76 -7.90
C THR A 229 -14.79 -6.23 -8.30
N ARG A 230 -15.66 -6.44 -7.32
CA ARG A 230 -17.05 -6.86 -7.55
C ARG A 230 -18.01 -5.90 -6.89
N ILE A 231 -19.03 -5.45 -7.60
CA ILE A 231 -20.16 -4.69 -7.05
C ILE A 231 -21.18 -5.70 -6.52
N THR A 232 -21.28 -5.83 -5.20
CA THR A 232 -22.15 -6.82 -4.55
C THR A 232 -23.58 -6.34 -4.44
N ARG A 233 -23.76 -5.03 -4.14
CA ARG A 233 -25.06 -4.37 -4.10
C ARG A 233 -24.98 -3.02 -4.79
N ALA A 234 -26.09 -2.57 -5.36
CA ALA A 234 -26.20 -1.29 -6.04
C ALA A 234 -27.58 -0.69 -5.76
N HIS A 235 -27.58 0.49 -5.18
CA HIS A 235 -28.79 1.28 -4.92
C HIS A 235 -28.76 2.50 -5.83
N GLN A 236 -29.72 2.57 -6.75
CA GLN A 236 -29.80 3.66 -7.72
C GLN A 236 -30.46 4.90 -7.13
N LEU A 237 -29.84 6.05 -7.35
CA LEU A 237 -30.31 7.38 -7.03
C LEU A 237 -30.34 8.22 -8.32
N PRO A 238 -31.03 9.37 -8.37
CA PRO A 238 -30.99 10.23 -9.55
C PRO A 238 -29.57 10.57 -9.99
N GLY A 239 -29.15 10.07 -11.16
CA GLY A 239 -27.79 10.30 -11.72
C GLY A 239 -26.63 9.65 -10.98
N LEU A 240 -26.86 8.89 -9.92
CA LEU A 240 -25.84 8.29 -9.05
C LEU A 240 -26.19 6.84 -8.71
N THR A 241 -25.20 6.09 -8.21
CA THR A 241 -25.44 4.76 -7.63
C THR A 241 -24.62 4.62 -6.35
N LEU A 242 -25.26 4.28 -5.23
CA LEU A 242 -24.59 3.84 -4.01
C LEU A 242 -24.27 2.35 -4.14
N CYS A 243 -22.98 2.00 -4.10
CA CYS A 243 -22.50 0.65 -4.30
C CYS A 243 -21.90 0.07 -3.02
N GLN A 244 -22.19 -1.22 -2.76
CA GLN A 244 -21.31 -2.06 -1.95
C GLN A 244 -20.33 -2.75 -2.89
N VAL A 245 -19.04 -2.70 -2.54
CA VAL A 245 -17.94 -3.14 -3.41
C VAL A 245 -17.03 -4.06 -2.63
N ALA A 246 -16.93 -5.31 -3.07
CA ALA A 246 -15.98 -6.28 -2.53
C ALA A 246 -14.72 -6.31 -3.41
N ILE A 247 -13.55 -6.47 -2.77
CA ILE A 247 -12.26 -6.60 -3.48
C ILE A 247 -11.54 -7.88 -3.03
N GLN A 248 -11.02 -8.63 -4.03
CA GLN A 248 -10.18 -9.80 -3.77
C GLN A 248 -8.70 -9.46 -3.65
N THR A 249 -8.28 -8.37 -4.25
CA THR A 249 -6.91 -7.83 -4.26
C THR A 249 -6.90 -6.45 -3.62
N GLY A 250 -5.71 -5.94 -3.23
CA GLY A 250 -5.57 -4.63 -2.59
C GLY A 250 -4.55 -3.74 -3.31
N ARG A 251 -4.74 -3.47 -4.62
CA ARG A 251 -3.83 -2.60 -5.37
C ARG A 251 -4.09 -1.14 -5.04
N THR A 252 -3.06 -0.31 -5.13
CA THR A 252 -3.18 1.13 -4.92
C THR A 252 -4.28 1.71 -5.81
N HIS A 253 -5.21 2.47 -5.22
CA HIS A 253 -6.35 3.10 -5.88
C HIS A 253 -7.29 2.11 -6.61
N GLN A 254 -7.30 0.81 -6.30
CA GLN A 254 -7.97 -0.22 -7.10
C GLN A 254 -9.42 0.09 -7.42
N ILE A 255 -10.26 0.32 -6.42
CA ILE A 255 -11.71 0.58 -6.62
C ILE A 255 -11.90 1.85 -7.47
N ARG A 256 -11.13 2.89 -7.19
CA ARG A 256 -11.18 4.19 -7.87
C ARG A 256 -10.82 4.06 -9.35
N VAL A 257 -9.75 3.33 -9.67
CA VAL A 257 -9.32 3.04 -11.05
C VAL A 257 -10.36 2.20 -11.78
N HIS A 258 -10.84 1.12 -11.16
CA HIS A 258 -11.79 0.21 -11.78
C HIS A 258 -13.11 0.89 -12.13
N LEU A 259 -13.68 1.62 -11.18
CA LEU A 259 -14.95 2.32 -11.39
C LEU A 259 -14.81 3.44 -12.43
N SER A 260 -13.71 4.19 -12.41
CA SER A 260 -13.42 5.19 -13.44
C SER A 260 -13.23 4.55 -14.83
N ALA A 261 -12.52 3.42 -14.91
CA ALA A 261 -12.26 2.72 -16.18
C ALA A 261 -13.53 2.22 -16.87
N ILE A 262 -14.59 1.93 -16.10
CA ILE A 262 -15.90 1.52 -16.64
C ILE A 262 -16.87 2.69 -16.83
N GLY A 263 -16.40 3.94 -16.70
CA GLY A 263 -17.20 5.15 -16.92
C GLY A 263 -18.03 5.62 -15.71
N HIS A 264 -17.82 5.04 -14.54
CA HIS A 264 -18.54 5.36 -13.30
C HIS A 264 -17.58 5.80 -12.18
N PRO A 265 -16.89 6.95 -12.31
CA PRO A 265 -15.94 7.40 -11.31
C PRO A 265 -16.64 7.65 -9.96
N ILE A 266 -15.87 7.49 -8.87
CA ILE A 266 -16.36 7.75 -7.51
C ILE A 266 -16.59 9.25 -7.34
N VAL A 267 -17.73 9.63 -6.78
CA VAL A 267 -18.08 11.01 -6.44
C VAL A 267 -17.00 11.62 -5.52
N GLY A 268 -16.58 12.85 -5.82
CA GLY A 268 -15.53 13.56 -5.08
C GLY A 268 -14.10 13.13 -5.40
N ASP A 269 -13.89 12.14 -6.28
CA ASP A 269 -12.55 11.70 -6.69
C ASP A 269 -11.96 12.61 -7.77
N ALA A 270 -11.27 13.67 -7.36
CA ALA A 270 -10.64 14.62 -8.29
C ALA A 270 -9.58 13.97 -9.19
N LEU A 271 -8.91 12.91 -8.72
CA LEU A 271 -7.83 12.26 -9.47
C LEU A 271 -8.36 11.40 -10.61
N TYR A 272 -9.53 10.78 -10.46
CA TYR A 272 -10.09 9.82 -11.42
C TYR A 272 -11.38 10.31 -12.10
N GLY A 273 -11.65 11.61 -12.08
CA GLY A 273 -12.77 12.22 -12.83
C GLY A 273 -14.10 12.20 -12.09
N GLY A 274 -14.10 12.02 -10.79
CA GLY A 274 -15.31 12.00 -9.94
C GLY A 274 -15.83 13.39 -9.56
N VAL A 275 -15.18 14.46 -10.00
CA VAL A 275 -15.62 15.84 -9.78
C VAL A 275 -16.17 16.41 -11.08
N HIS A 276 -17.43 16.80 -11.07
CA HIS A 276 -18.11 17.43 -12.19
C HIS A 276 -18.35 18.91 -11.92
N ARG A 277 -18.03 19.78 -12.89
CA ARG A 277 -18.22 21.24 -12.76
C ARG A 277 -19.70 21.64 -12.82
N ARG A 278 -20.51 20.87 -13.54
CA ARG A 278 -21.96 21.09 -13.71
C ARG A 278 -22.71 19.91 -13.15
N VAL A 279 -23.43 20.11 -12.07
CA VAL A 279 -24.22 19.09 -11.37
C VAL A 279 -25.66 19.61 -11.28
N ALA A 280 -26.64 18.77 -11.50
CA ALA A 280 -28.04 19.09 -11.36
C ALA A 280 -28.34 19.63 -9.94
N GLY A 281 -29.32 20.55 -9.84
CA GLY A 281 -29.55 21.27 -8.59
C GLY A 281 -29.95 20.38 -7.43
N ASP A 282 -30.67 19.32 -7.72
CA ASP A 282 -31.16 18.31 -6.78
C ASP A 282 -30.08 17.41 -6.19
N ILE A 283 -28.90 17.31 -6.83
CA ILE A 283 -27.77 16.50 -6.36
C ILE A 283 -26.53 17.33 -6.02
N ARG A 284 -26.67 18.64 -5.78
CA ARG A 284 -25.54 19.54 -5.45
C ARG A 284 -24.80 19.17 -4.17
N ALA A 285 -25.38 18.40 -3.27
CA ALA A 285 -24.71 17.89 -2.08
C ALA A 285 -23.35 17.24 -2.38
N VAL A 286 -23.22 16.58 -3.54
CA VAL A 286 -21.98 15.92 -3.96
C VAL A 286 -20.84 16.92 -4.24
N GLN A 287 -21.11 18.19 -4.54
CA GLN A 287 -20.09 19.22 -4.79
C GLN A 287 -19.34 19.67 -3.54
N ARG A 288 -19.92 19.44 -2.36
CA ARG A 288 -19.30 19.77 -1.06
C ARG A 288 -18.26 18.75 -0.63
N LEU A 289 -18.18 17.63 -1.35
CA LEU A 289 -17.28 16.55 -0.96
C LEU A 289 -15.88 16.76 -1.57
N GLU A 290 -14.89 16.91 -0.71
CA GLU A 290 -13.49 17.20 -1.09
C GLU A 290 -12.62 15.93 -1.18
N ARG A 291 -13.23 14.75 -1.04
CA ARG A 291 -12.58 13.46 -1.08
C ARG A 291 -13.43 12.42 -1.82
N PRO A 292 -12.85 11.28 -2.22
CA PRO A 292 -13.65 10.17 -2.77
C PRO A 292 -14.71 9.71 -1.76
N PHE A 293 -15.97 9.59 -2.21
CA PHE A 293 -17.02 8.93 -1.44
C PHE A 293 -16.71 7.43 -1.40
N LEU A 294 -15.76 7.05 -0.56
CA LEU A 294 -15.29 5.67 -0.41
C LEU A 294 -14.95 5.39 1.06
N HIS A 295 -15.53 4.33 1.59
CA HIS A 295 -15.39 3.93 2.98
C HIS A 295 -15.26 2.41 3.09
N ALA A 296 -14.23 1.90 3.78
CA ALA A 296 -14.05 0.50 4.10
C ALA A 296 -15.00 0.13 5.25
N ALA A 297 -16.19 -0.35 4.89
CA ALA A 297 -17.30 -0.51 5.82
C ALA A 297 -17.34 -1.86 6.52
N ARG A 298 -16.79 -2.93 5.90
CA ARG A 298 -16.77 -4.28 6.49
C ARG A 298 -15.40 -4.91 6.29
N LEU A 299 -14.90 -5.52 7.36
CA LEU A 299 -13.66 -6.27 7.39
C LEU A 299 -13.90 -7.59 8.12
N LEU A 300 -13.54 -8.72 7.49
CA LEU A 300 -13.65 -10.03 8.08
C LEU A 300 -12.35 -10.79 7.84
N PHE A 301 -11.76 -11.33 8.91
CA PHE A 301 -10.51 -12.09 8.92
C PHE A 301 -10.54 -13.16 9.99
N THR A 302 -9.56 -14.05 9.96
CA THR A 302 -9.38 -15.08 11.01
C THR A 302 -8.38 -14.57 12.05
N HIS A 303 -8.73 -14.67 13.32
CA HIS A 303 -7.85 -14.24 14.40
C HIS A 303 -6.55 -15.06 14.40
N PRO A 304 -5.36 -14.41 14.44
CA PRO A 304 -4.07 -15.07 14.17
C PRO A 304 -3.68 -16.12 15.23
N ARG A 305 -4.20 -16.04 16.45
CA ARG A 305 -3.85 -16.97 17.53
C ARG A 305 -4.82 -18.16 17.61
N ASP A 306 -6.11 -17.90 17.64
CA ASP A 306 -7.13 -18.90 18.00
C ASP A 306 -8.00 -19.36 16.83
N GLY A 307 -7.81 -18.76 15.64
CA GLY A 307 -8.51 -19.17 14.43
C GLY A 307 -10.00 -18.77 14.36
N ARG A 308 -10.53 -18.04 15.32
CA ARG A 308 -11.94 -17.58 15.28
C ARG A 308 -12.14 -16.54 14.16
N ARG A 309 -13.30 -16.60 13.52
CA ARG A 309 -13.67 -15.57 12.54
C ARG A 309 -14.07 -14.27 13.24
N MET A 310 -13.48 -13.17 12.81
CA MET A 310 -13.72 -11.85 13.36
C MET A 310 -14.30 -10.95 12.28
N GLU A 311 -15.47 -10.39 12.54
CA GLU A 311 -16.17 -9.48 11.63
C GLU A 311 -16.38 -8.13 12.30
N PHE A 312 -16.03 -7.06 11.55
CA PHE A 312 -16.19 -5.68 11.98
C PHE A 312 -16.94 -4.90 10.92
N ILE A 313 -17.83 -4.02 11.39
CA ILE A 313 -18.62 -3.13 10.55
C ILE A 313 -18.45 -1.71 11.07
N ALA A 314 -18.07 -0.80 10.18
CA ALA A 314 -18.00 0.63 10.46
C ALA A 314 -19.13 1.38 9.73
N ARG A 315 -19.80 2.27 10.45
CA ARG A 315 -20.80 3.17 9.86
C ARG A 315 -20.13 4.20 8.97
N LEU A 316 -20.87 4.72 7.99
CA LEU A 316 -20.38 5.86 7.22
C LEU A 316 -20.03 7.02 8.15
N PRO A 317 -18.89 7.68 7.95
CA PRO A 317 -18.56 8.89 8.69
C PRO A 317 -19.51 10.04 8.30
N ASP A 318 -19.67 11.01 9.18
CA ASP A 318 -20.67 12.07 9.08
C ASP A 318 -20.61 12.87 7.79
N ASP A 319 -19.44 13.11 7.23
CA ASP A 319 -19.27 13.83 5.99
C ASP A 319 -19.90 13.08 4.79
N LEU A 320 -19.72 11.75 4.73
CA LEU A 320 -20.36 10.91 3.71
C LEU A 320 -21.84 10.71 3.99
N GLN A 321 -22.22 10.52 5.26
CA GLN A 321 -23.63 10.34 5.63
C GLN A 321 -24.45 11.58 5.28
N ARG A 322 -23.94 12.78 5.58
CA ARG A 322 -24.60 14.05 5.21
C ARG A 322 -24.83 14.18 3.71
N VAL A 323 -23.86 13.76 2.88
CA VAL A 323 -24.06 13.76 1.42
C VAL A 323 -25.23 12.88 1.04
N LEU A 324 -25.34 11.66 1.61
CA LEU A 324 -26.50 10.79 1.33
C LEU A 324 -27.82 11.39 1.81
N ASP A 325 -27.83 11.95 3.02
CA ASP A 325 -29.05 12.53 3.62
C ASP A 325 -29.59 13.72 2.83
N ASP A 326 -28.73 14.43 2.10
CA ASP A 326 -29.09 15.54 1.22
C ASP A 326 -29.49 15.09 -0.20
N LEU A 327 -29.32 13.80 -0.55
CA LEU A 327 -29.68 13.30 -1.89
C LEU A 327 -31.15 12.92 -1.97
N PRO A 328 -31.85 13.27 -3.09
CA PRO A 328 -33.23 12.86 -3.33
C PRO A 328 -33.32 11.34 -3.45
N GLY A 329 -34.42 10.76 -2.94
CA GLY A 329 -34.70 9.34 -2.97
C GLY A 329 -33.93 8.50 -1.94
N TRP A 330 -33.07 9.11 -1.13
CA TRP A 330 -32.38 8.40 -0.05
C TRP A 330 -33.26 8.27 1.21
N LYS A 331 -33.97 9.35 1.60
CA LYS A 331 -34.78 9.41 2.82
C LYS A 331 -36.01 8.49 2.79
N ASP A 332 -36.50 8.16 1.62
CA ASP A 332 -37.71 7.35 1.45
C ASP A 332 -37.51 5.85 1.71
N ARG A 333 -36.31 5.45 2.18
CA ARG A 333 -35.91 4.03 2.26
C ARG A 333 -35.16 3.66 3.54
N ARG A 334 -35.30 4.47 4.60
CA ARG A 334 -34.85 4.15 5.98
C ARG A 334 -35.84 3.25 6.71
#